data_e23008248f7aed8ac34237125ce931de
#
_entry.id   e23008248f7aed8ac34237125ce931de
#
_cell.length_a   1.000
_cell.length_b   1.000
_cell.length_c   1.000
_cell.angle_alpha   90.00
_cell.angle_beta   90.00
_cell.angle_gamma   90.00
#
_symmetry.space_group_name_H-M   'P 1'
#
loop_
_entity.id
_entity.type
_entity.pdbx_description
1 polymer ?
#
loop_
_entity_poly.entity_id
_entity_poly.type
_entity_poly.pdbx_seq_one_letter_code
_entity_poly.pdbx_strand_id
1 'polypeptide(L)'
;MYISEIRTKAPADERMPLERKFYDTLEKLKIPYEQVDNDPASSMEECAEVDKAIGTEIRKNVFLCNQKKTTFFLLVMPADKAFDTSSFSKKLGVSHMSFAPPEKMLEHLGTTPGSASVAGLLTDEDDYVQVIIDKEVAEAECSDAIRGSIPAI
;
A
#
# COMPACT_ATOMS: atom_id res chain seq x y z
N MET A 1 -6.97 5.90 20.22
CA MET A 1 -6.14 6.09 19.01
C MET A 1 -6.15 7.56 18.62
N TYR A 2 -4.99 8.13 18.38
CA TYR A 2 -4.88 9.48 17.84
C TYR A 2 -5.09 9.46 16.32
N ILE A 3 -5.92 10.38 15.82
CA ILE A 3 -6.10 10.65 14.39
C ILE A 3 -6.10 12.17 14.25
N SER A 4 -5.24 12.70 13.38
CA SER A 4 -5.16 14.14 13.13
C SER A 4 -6.37 14.65 12.34
N GLU A 5 -6.49 15.96 12.23
CA GLU A 5 -7.39 16.57 11.26
C GLU A 5 -6.98 16.19 9.82
N ILE A 6 -7.94 16.23 8.90
CA ILE A 6 -7.70 16.00 7.48
C ILE A 6 -6.90 17.18 6.92
N ARG A 7 -5.84 16.87 6.18
CA ARG A 7 -5.01 17.84 5.50
C ARG A 7 -4.95 17.53 4.00
N THR A 8 -4.84 18.57 3.19
CA THR A 8 -4.77 18.46 1.73
C THR A 8 -3.39 18.82 1.17
N LYS A 9 -2.42 19.07 2.06
CA LYS A 9 -1.04 19.40 1.73
C LYS A 9 -0.08 18.49 2.47
N ALA A 10 1.12 18.35 1.91
CA ALA A 10 2.19 17.60 2.55
C ALA A 10 2.56 18.22 3.90
N PRO A 11 2.83 17.39 4.93
CA PRO A 11 3.33 17.88 6.22
C PRO A 11 4.65 18.63 6.03
N ALA A 12 4.83 19.71 6.81
CA ALA A 12 6.06 20.51 6.79
C ALA A 12 7.17 19.95 7.69
N ASP A 13 6.82 19.07 8.61
CA ASP A 13 7.75 18.43 9.53
C ASP A 13 8.61 17.37 8.84
N GLU A 14 9.64 16.91 9.54
CA GLU A 14 10.52 15.88 9.03
C GLU A 14 9.80 14.53 8.92
N ARG A 15 9.92 13.88 7.77
CA ARG A 15 9.29 12.60 7.47
C ARG A 15 10.31 11.64 6.89
N MET A 16 9.97 10.34 6.88
CA MET A 16 10.81 9.33 6.26
C MET A 16 11.00 9.62 4.76
N PRO A 17 12.16 9.25 4.19
CA PRO A 17 12.47 9.54 2.77
C PRO A 17 11.42 9.06 1.78
N LEU A 18 10.88 7.83 1.98
CA LEU A 18 9.84 7.29 1.09
C LEU A 18 8.54 8.10 1.18
N GLU A 19 8.12 8.47 2.39
CA GLU A 19 6.92 9.28 2.61
C GLU A 19 7.07 10.65 1.96
N ARG A 20 8.20 11.31 2.16
CA ARG A 20 8.48 12.59 1.52
C ARG A 20 8.48 12.48 -0.01
N LYS A 21 9.13 11.45 -0.54
CA LYS A 21 9.16 11.19 -1.98
C LYS A 21 7.76 10.97 -2.55
N PHE A 22 6.89 10.30 -1.80
CA PHE A 22 5.51 10.08 -2.21
C PHE A 22 4.71 11.38 -2.27
N TYR A 23 4.78 12.24 -1.25
CA TYR A 23 4.14 13.55 -1.28
C TYR A 23 4.65 14.41 -2.43
N ASP A 24 5.95 14.45 -2.63
CA ASP A 24 6.56 15.20 -3.73
C ASP A 24 6.07 14.69 -5.10
N THR A 25 5.91 13.39 -5.24
CA THR A 25 5.38 12.76 -6.46
C THR A 25 3.92 13.15 -6.71
N LEU A 26 3.08 13.11 -5.69
CA LEU A 26 1.67 13.52 -5.79
C LEU A 26 1.55 14.99 -6.21
N GLU A 27 2.36 15.86 -5.62
CA GLU A 27 2.39 17.28 -5.96
C GLU A 27 2.90 17.53 -7.38
N LYS A 28 3.97 16.84 -7.79
CA LYS A 28 4.52 16.92 -9.14
C LYS A 28 3.50 16.49 -10.20
N LEU A 29 2.74 15.44 -9.93
CA LEU A 29 1.71 14.92 -10.83
C LEU A 29 0.38 15.68 -10.71
N LYS A 30 0.28 16.64 -9.78
CA LYS A 30 -0.93 17.41 -9.49
C LYS A 30 -2.13 16.53 -9.14
N ILE A 31 -1.88 15.46 -8.39
CA ILE A 31 -2.92 14.57 -7.89
C ILE A 31 -3.44 15.14 -6.56
N PRO A 32 -4.73 15.51 -6.47
CA PRO A 32 -5.31 15.95 -5.20
C PRO A 32 -5.40 14.78 -4.24
N TYR A 33 -5.12 15.04 -2.96
CA TYR A 33 -5.16 14.01 -1.93
C TYR A 33 -5.61 14.59 -0.59
N GLU A 34 -6.08 13.71 0.27
CA GLU A 34 -6.32 13.97 1.68
C GLU A 34 -5.44 13.04 2.51
N GLN A 35 -4.93 13.53 3.61
CA GLN A 35 -4.12 12.73 4.51
C GLN A 35 -4.45 13.00 5.97
N VAL A 36 -4.25 12.00 6.79
CA VAL A 36 -4.27 12.09 8.25
C VAL A 36 -3.03 11.39 8.81
N ASP A 37 -2.57 11.87 9.95
CA ASP A 37 -1.62 11.13 10.77
C ASP A 37 -2.39 10.38 11.85
N ASN A 38 -2.02 9.16 12.12
CA ASN A 38 -2.64 8.35 13.17
C ASN A 38 -1.62 7.48 13.88
N ASP A 39 -1.97 7.06 15.09
CA ASP A 39 -1.21 6.02 15.78
C ASP A 39 -1.20 4.73 14.94
N PRO A 40 -0.18 3.87 15.07
CA PRO A 40 -0.16 2.60 14.35
C PRO A 40 -1.42 1.79 14.62
N ALA A 41 -2.15 1.47 13.54
CA ALA A 41 -3.35 0.65 13.62
C ALA A 41 -2.96 -0.84 13.57
N SER A 42 -3.21 -1.55 14.66
CA SER A 42 -2.87 -2.97 14.83
C SER A 42 -4.07 -3.91 14.80
N SER A 43 -5.28 -3.36 14.82
CA SER A 43 -6.52 -4.13 14.76
C SER A 43 -7.44 -3.66 13.65
N MET A 44 -8.42 -4.49 13.30
CA MET A 44 -9.44 -4.14 12.30
C MET A 44 -10.33 -2.98 12.78
N GLU A 45 -10.59 -2.92 14.09
CA GLU A 45 -11.37 -1.82 14.68
C GLU A 45 -10.64 -0.49 14.57
N GLU A 46 -9.34 -0.47 14.85
CA GLU A 46 -8.50 0.73 14.68
C GLU A 46 -8.42 1.17 13.22
N CYS A 47 -8.30 0.23 12.28
CA CYS A 47 -8.36 0.54 10.86
C CYS A 47 -9.70 1.17 10.48
N ALA A 48 -10.81 0.66 11.00
CA ALA A 48 -12.14 1.20 10.74
C ALA A 48 -12.32 2.63 11.28
N GLU A 49 -11.66 2.99 12.39
CA GLU A 49 -11.66 4.37 12.89
C GLU A 49 -10.96 5.32 11.91
N VAL A 50 -9.85 4.90 11.33
CA VAL A 50 -9.13 5.68 10.31
C VAL A 50 -9.97 5.81 9.05
N ASP A 51 -10.58 4.73 8.59
CA ASP A 51 -11.47 4.71 7.42
C ASP A 51 -12.60 5.73 7.58
N LYS A 52 -13.22 5.73 8.74
CA LYS A 52 -14.30 6.67 9.06
C LYS A 52 -13.80 8.12 9.09
N ALA A 53 -12.61 8.36 9.62
CA ALA A 53 -12.05 9.70 9.72
C ALA A 53 -11.74 10.29 8.34
N ILE A 54 -11.20 9.49 7.42
CA ILE A 54 -10.80 9.93 6.08
C ILE A 54 -11.92 9.77 5.05
N GLY A 55 -12.96 9.02 5.37
CA GLY A 55 -14.13 8.84 4.50
C GLY A 55 -13.93 7.85 3.36
N THR A 56 -12.96 6.94 3.47
CA THR A 56 -12.71 5.90 2.49
C THR A 56 -12.27 4.62 3.18
N GLU A 57 -12.45 3.48 2.51
CA GLU A 57 -12.02 2.19 3.05
C GLU A 57 -10.54 1.93 2.74
N ILE A 58 -9.79 1.50 3.75
CA ILE A 58 -8.41 1.05 3.59
C ILE A 58 -8.38 -0.18 2.68
N ARG A 59 -7.49 -0.16 1.71
CA ARG A 59 -7.28 -1.30 0.81
C ARG A 59 -6.25 -2.26 1.40
N LYS A 60 -6.38 -3.52 1.01
CA LYS A 60 -5.39 -4.55 1.34
C LYS A 60 -4.32 -4.55 0.26
N ASN A 61 -3.08 -4.45 0.65
CA ASN A 61 -1.93 -4.55 -0.25
C ASN A 61 -1.19 -5.85 0.04
N VAL A 62 -1.08 -6.70 -0.98
CA VAL A 62 -0.45 -8.02 -0.86
C VAL A 62 0.75 -8.09 -1.78
N PHE A 63 1.93 -8.33 -1.21
CA PHE A 63 3.17 -8.45 -1.96
C PHE A 63 3.55 -9.91 -2.13
N LEU A 64 3.65 -10.36 -3.37
CA LEU A 64 3.80 -11.75 -3.75
C LEU A 64 5.03 -11.97 -4.63
N CYS A 65 5.60 -13.16 -4.56
CA CYS A 65 6.67 -13.58 -5.44
C CYS A 65 6.54 -15.05 -5.83
N ASN A 66 7.22 -15.41 -6.93
CA ASN A 66 7.38 -16.81 -7.31
C ASN A 66 8.41 -17.51 -6.42
N GLN A 67 8.53 -18.83 -6.55
CA GLN A 67 9.45 -19.63 -5.75
C GLN A 67 10.93 -19.20 -5.95
N LYS A 68 11.29 -18.81 -7.14
CA LYS A 68 12.65 -18.35 -7.48
C LYS A 68 12.94 -16.92 -7.02
N LYS A 69 11.92 -16.20 -6.53
CA LYS A 69 12.04 -14.78 -6.12
C LYS A 69 12.54 -13.86 -7.24
N THR A 70 12.08 -14.12 -8.46
CA THR A 70 12.44 -13.37 -9.67
C THR A 70 11.26 -12.60 -10.26
N THR A 71 10.04 -12.93 -9.88
CA THR A 71 8.81 -12.27 -10.33
C THR A 71 8.03 -11.81 -9.13
N PHE A 72 7.63 -10.53 -9.11
CA PHE A 72 6.95 -9.90 -7.98
C PHE A 72 5.66 -9.23 -8.42
N PHE A 73 4.63 -9.36 -7.59
CA PHE A 73 3.35 -8.69 -7.78
C PHE A 73 2.96 -7.93 -6.52
N LEU A 74 2.46 -6.72 -6.69
CA LEU A 74 1.76 -5.98 -5.65
C LEU A 74 0.28 -5.96 -6.03
N LEU A 75 -0.53 -6.67 -5.25
CA LEU A 75 -1.98 -6.72 -5.43
C LEU A 75 -2.65 -5.72 -4.50
N VAL A 76 -3.46 -4.82 -5.07
CA VAL A 76 -4.31 -3.90 -4.33
C VAL A 76 -5.74 -4.38 -4.43
N MET A 77 -6.38 -4.68 -3.30
CA MET A 77 -7.71 -5.29 -3.26
C MET A 77 -8.54 -4.75 -2.08
N PRO A 78 -9.87 -4.93 -2.10
CA PRO A 78 -10.71 -4.57 -0.95
C PRO A 78 -10.29 -5.33 0.31
N ALA A 79 -10.31 -4.65 1.46
CA ALA A 79 -9.84 -5.23 2.73
C ALA A 79 -10.72 -6.40 3.21
N ASP A 80 -12.01 -6.38 2.89
CA ASP A 80 -12.99 -7.40 3.28
C ASP A 80 -13.03 -8.62 2.35
N LYS A 81 -12.31 -8.56 1.23
CA LYS A 81 -12.29 -9.64 0.24
C LYS A 81 -11.26 -10.71 0.64
N ALA A 82 -11.67 -11.97 0.58
CA ALA A 82 -10.78 -13.09 0.84
C ALA A 82 -9.69 -13.20 -0.25
N PHE A 83 -8.48 -13.54 0.15
CA PHE A 83 -7.36 -13.73 -0.74
C PHE A 83 -6.79 -15.14 -0.59
N ASP A 84 -6.56 -15.79 -1.74
CA ASP A 84 -5.94 -17.11 -1.81
C ASP A 84 -4.87 -17.13 -2.91
N THR A 85 -3.66 -17.50 -2.54
CA THR A 85 -2.51 -17.51 -3.46
C THR A 85 -2.69 -18.46 -4.64
N SER A 86 -3.30 -19.61 -4.41
CA SER A 86 -3.56 -20.59 -5.47
C SER A 86 -4.54 -20.07 -6.52
N SER A 87 -5.65 -19.50 -6.08
CA SER A 87 -6.66 -18.91 -6.98
C SER A 87 -6.10 -17.72 -7.76
N PHE A 88 -5.31 -16.89 -7.11
CA PHE A 88 -4.63 -15.75 -7.73
C PHE A 88 -3.68 -16.21 -8.85
N SER A 89 -2.83 -17.19 -8.56
CA SER A 89 -1.86 -17.73 -9.53
C SER A 89 -2.55 -18.34 -10.74
N LYS A 90 -3.64 -19.09 -10.52
CA LYS A 90 -4.43 -19.68 -11.60
C LYS A 90 -5.10 -18.64 -12.49
N LYS A 91 -5.68 -17.60 -11.91
CA LYS A 91 -6.32 -16.51 -12.66
C LYS A 91 -5.34 -15.77 -13.55
N LEU A 92 -4.12 -15.57 -13.10
CA LEU A 92 -3.08 -14.90 -13.89
C LEU A 92 -2.36 -15.83 -14.86
N GLY A 93 -2.55 -17.15 -14.75
CA GLY A 93 -1.86 -18.11 -15.60
C GLY A 93 -0.35 -18.17 -15.34
N VAL A 94 0.07 -17.89 -14.11
CA VAL A 94 1.47 -17.92 -13.68
C VAL A 94 1.75 -19.10 -12.76
N SER A 95 3.03 -19.42 -12.54
CA SER A 95 3.44 -20.41 -11.56
C SER A 95 2.96 -20.00 -10.15
N HIS A 96 2.91 -20.96 -9.23
CA HIS A 96 2.43 -20.69 -7.88
C HIS A 96 3.17 -19.52 -7.22
N MET A 97 2.41 -18.54 -6.78
CA MET A 97 2.91 -17.37 -6.06
C MET A 97 2.70 -17.56 -4.54
N SER A 98 3.56 -16.97 -3.76
CA SER A 98 3.45 -16.95 -2.29
C SER A 98 3.75 -15.56 -1.78
N PHE A 99 3.49 -15.32 -0.49
CA PHE A 99 3.85 -14.04 0.13
C PHE A 99 5.36 -13.84 0.06
N ALA A 100 5.78 -12.67 -0.39
CA ALA A 100 7.19 -12.33 -0.48
C ALA A 100 7.80 -12.17 0.93
N PRO A 101 9.05 -12.63 1.13
CA PRO A 101 9.70 -12.49 2.43
C PRO A 101 10.02 -11.04 2.77
N PRO A 102 10.18 -10.71 4.08
CA PRO A 102 10.43 -9.34 4.53
C PRO A 102 11.62 -8.66 3.86
N GLU A 103 12.70 -9.38 3.62
CA GLU A 103 13.89 -8.84 2.95
C GLU A 103 13.62 -8.42 1.51
N LYS A 104 12.74 -9.11 0.80
CA LYS A 104 12.34 -8.74 -0.57
C LYS A 104 11.39 -7.56 -0.58
N MET A 105 10.53 -7.45 0.43
CA MET A 105 9.66 -6.29 0.60
C MET A 105 10.49 -5.03 0.86
N LEU A 106 11.51 -5.11 1.70
CA LEU A 106 12.41 -3.99 1.96
C LEU A 106 13.21 -3.61 0.70
N GLU A 107 13.74 -4.61 -0.01
CA GLU A 107 14.54 -4.40 -1.23
C GLU A 107 13.73 -3.71 -2.34
N HIS A 108 12.52 -4.18 -2.62
CA HIS A 108 11.72 -3.72 -3.76
C HIS A 108 10.74 -2.60 -3.44
N LEU A 109 10.20 -2.56 -2.23
CA LEU A 109 9.19 -1.58 -1.84
C LEU A 109 9.67 -0.57 -0.79
N GLY A 110 10.80 -0.83 -0.13
CA GLY A 110 11.28 0.02 0.96
C GLY A 110 10.36 -0.01 2.19
N THR A 111 9.54 -1.05 2.33
CA THR A 111 8.57 -1.21 3.41
C THR A 111 8.79 -2.51 4.17
N THR A 112 8.12 -2.62 5.32
CA THR A 112 8.16 -3.81 6.18
C THR A 112 6.81 -4.53 6.19
N PRO A 113 6.73 -5.79 6.64
CA PRO A 113 5.46 -6.50 6.74
C PRO A 113 4.40 -5.70 7.51
N GLY A 114 3.19 -5.64 6.96
CA GLY A 114 2.09 -4.82 7.50
C GLY A 114 2.03 -3.40 6.95
N SER A 115 3.05 -2.92 6.24
CA SER A 115 3.08 -1.58 5.65
C SER A 115 3.29 -1.56 4.13
N ALA A 116 3.04 -2.68 3.44
CA ALA A 116 3.08 -2.73 1.99
C ALA A 116 2.13 -1.69 1.39
N SER A 117 2.62 -0.91 0.44
CA SER A 117 1.89 0.23 -0.12
C SER A 117 2.32 0.49 -1.56
N VAL A 118 1.41 1.07 -2.34
CA VAL A 118 1.75 1.56 -3.69
C VAL A 118 2.84 2.65 -3.67
N ALA A 119 2.99 3.36 -2.56
CA ALA A 119 4.10 4.30 -2.37
C ALA A 119 5.46 3.62 -2.50
N GLY A 120 5.55 2.33 -2.13
CA GLY A 120 6.77 1.53 -2.26
C GLY A 120 7.23 1.35 -3.70
N LEU A 121 6.35 1.50 -4.69
CA LEU A 121 6.71 1.44 -6.10
C LEU A 121 7.73 2.53 -6.50
N LEU A 122 7.81 3.61 -5.75
CA LEU A 122 8.83 4.64 -5.95
C LEU A 122 10.24 4.15 -5.60
N THR A 123 10.36 3.06 -4.83
CA THR A 123 11.63 2.39 -4.53
C THR A 123 12.04 1.44 -5.66
N ASP A 124 11.07 0.90 -6.40
CA ASP A 124 11.28 -0.07 -7.47
C ASP A 124 11.67 0.62 -8.79
N GLU A 125 12.88 1.15 -8.84
CA GLU A 125 13.38 1.94 -9.99
C GLU A 125 13.51 1.13 -11.28
N ASP A 126 13.72 -0.19 -11.17
CA ASP A 126 13.92 -1.10 -12.32
C ASP A 126 12.63 -1.81 -12.76
N ASP A 127 11.48 -1.43 -12.23
CA ASP A 127 10.16 -1.99 -12.58
C ASP A 127 10.06 -3.51 -12.40
N TYR A 128 10.67 -4.05 -11.35
CA TYR A 128 10.56 -5.48 -11.02
C TYR A 128 9.17 -5.89 -10.54
N VAL A 129 8.44 -4.96 -9.94
CA VAL A 129 7.14 -5.23 -9.33
C VAL A 129 6.03 -4.91 -10.32
N GLN A 130 5.20 -5.92 -10.64
CA GLN A 130 3.96 -5.71 -11.39
C GLN A 130 2.82 -5.37 -10.44
N VAL A 131 2.07 -4.33 -10.76
CA VAL A 131 0.89 -3.93 -9.99
C VAL A 131 -0.35 -4.59 -10.55
N ILE A 132 -1.09 -5.27 -9.69
CA ILE A 132 -2.40 -5.84 -10.00
C ILE A 132 -3.42 -5.10 -9.14
N ILE A 133 -4.42 -4.51 -9.77
CA ILE A 133 -5.48 -3.78 -9.06
C ILE A 133 -6.79 -4.55 -9.23
N ASP A 134 -7.42 -4.89 -8.12
CA ASP A 134 -8.75 -5.49 -8.14
C ASP A 134 -9.73 -4.54 -8.83
N LYS A 135 -10.62 -5.08 -9.63
CA LYS A 135 -11.59 -4.30 -10.40
C LYS A 135 -12.44 -3.37 -9.53
N GLU A 136 -12.86 -3.83 -8.36
CA GLU A 136 -13.63 -3.00 -7.43
C GLU A 136 -12.85 -1.77 -6.96
N VAL A 137 -11.54 -1.92 -6.74
CA VAL A 137 -10.66 -0.81 -6.37
C VAL A 137 -10.47 0.14 -7.54
N ALA A 138 -10.25 -0.40 -8.75
CA ALA A 138 -10.04 0.40 -9.95
C ALA A 138 -11.28 1.23 -10.34
N GLU A 139 -12.48 0.73 -10.07
CA GLU A 139 -13.74 1.39 -10.35
C GLU A 139 -14.21 2.37 -9.25
N ALA A 140 -13.55 2.39 -8.10
CA ALA A 140 -13.88 3.30 -7.01
C ALA A 140 -13.55 4.76 -7.37
N GLU A 141 -14.43 5.70 -7.03
CA GLU A 141 -14.21 7.13 -7.27
C GLU A 141 -13.03 7.68 -6.49
N CYS A 142 -12.85 7.18 -5.28
CA CYS A 142 -11.75 7.53 -4.40
C CYS A 142 -11.08 6.24 -3.96
N SER A 143 -9.78 6.16 -4.19
CA SER A 143 -8.99 5.02 -3.76
C SER A 143 -8.06 5.46 -2.65
N ASP A 144 -8.11 4.75 -1.52
CA ASP A 144 -7.05 4.82 -0.54
C ASP A 144 -5.83 4.10 -1.12
N ALA A 145 -4.88 4.88 -1.60
CA ALA A 145 -3.67 4.35 -2.21
C ALA A 145 -2.61 3.98 -1.16
N ILE A 146 -2.79 4.40 0.09
CA ILE A 146 -1.76 4.24 1.10
C ILE A 146 -2.36 3.83 2.42
N ARG A 147 -1.99 2.69 2.87
CA ARG A 147 -2.00 2.40 4.28
C ARG A 147 -0.71 2.98 4.86
N GLY A 148 -0.76 4.29 5.14
CA GLY A 148 0.41 5.00 5.59
C GLY A 148 0.68 4.80 7.05
N SER A 149 1.16 3.68 7.47
CA SER A 149 2.06 3.68 8.60
C SER A 149 3.34 2.99 8.14
N ILE A 150 4.24 3.79 7.62
CA ILE A 150 5.64 3.44 7.73
C ILE A 150 5.90 3.57 9.23
N PRO A 151 6.14 2.47 9.97
CA PRO A 151 6.44 2.61 11.37
C PRO A 151 7.62 3.55 11.51
N ALA A 152 7.49 4.53 12.37
CA ALA A 152 8.66 5.27 12.81
C ALA A 152 9.64 4.25 13.39
N ILE A 153 10.76 4.07 12.72
CA ILE A 153 11.86 3.26 13.23
C ILE A 153 12.57 4.09 14.29
#